data_e8cce78a7f15db0c2f37514b75b8ce9d
#
_entry.id   e8cce78a7f15db0c2f37514b75b8ce9d
#
_cell.length_a   1.000
_cell.length_b   1.000
_cell.length_c   1.000
_cell.angle_alpha   90.00
_cell.angle_beta   90.00
_cell.angle_gamma   90.00
#
_symmetry.space_group_name_H-M   'P 1'
#
loop_
_entity.id
_entity.type
_entity.pdbx_description
1 polymer ?
#
loop_
_entity_poly.entity_id
_entity_poly.type
_entity_poly.pdbx_seq_one_letter_code
_entity_poly.pdbx_strand_id
1 'polypeptide(L)'
;RGGGISPVVIENMNCKSLPEAPLWDGKMRGILDKYKENNTPQLIIILGQEAWASYISQEYKPDIPVLCGMISKNAILLPDSDLNVAEWEPKYIDIQEYVDKGLHLGGFLYSYDVKENIRLIHNLYPKTQNIALITDNTYGGLAMQTLVKKEMENIKDLNLILLDGRKNNIYTIVEQIKNLPDQTVILIGTWRVDVNDGYYVGNATYTMMTANPRIPTFTLASVGIGHWAIGGFSPKYRPIGSDLAKE
;
A
#
# COMPACT_ATOMS: atom_id res chain seq x y z
N ARG A 1 -14.41 -41.50 6.61
CA ARG A 1 -14.50 -40.63 5.43
C ARG A 1 -13.07 -40.18 5.14
N GLY A 2 -12.47 -40.69 4.03
CA GLY A 2 -11.10 -40.40 3.67
C GLY A 2 -10.95 -38.89 3.34
N GLY A 3 -10.21 -38.18 4.17
CA GLY A 3 -9.80 -36.82 3.91
C GLY A 3 -8.73 -36.83 2.80
N GLY A 4 -9.15 -36.83 1.55
CA GLY A 4 -8.24 -36.53 0.45
C GLY A 4 -7.75 -35.10 0.59
N ILE A 5 -6.44 -34.89 0.58
CA ILE A 5 -5.85 -33.56 0.51
C ILE A 5 -6.26 -33.00 -0.85
N SER A 6 -7.07 -31.93 -0.86
CA SER A 6 -7.39 -31.22 -2.09
C SER A 6 -6.09 -30.62 -2.66
N PRO A 7 -5.82 -30.77 -3.98
CA PRO A 7 -4.61 -30.22 -4.58
C PRO A 7 -4.62 -28.69 -4.44
N VAL A 8 -3.48 -28.15 -4.02
CA VAL A 8 -3.26 -26.70 -3.99
C VAL A 8 -2.55 -26.31 -5.28
N VAL A 9 -3.14 -25.38 -6.03
CA VAL A 9 -2.51 -24.80 -7.22
C VAL A 9 -2.08 -23.38 -6.88
N ILE A 10 -0.84 -23.04 -7.17
CA ILE A 10 -0.28 -21.70 -6.93
C ILE A 10 -0.15 -20.99 -8.26
N GLU A 11 -0.87 -19.87 -8.39
CA GLU A 11 -0.74 -18.94 -9.51
C GLU A 11 0.04 -17.71 -9.06
N ASN A 12 0.99 -17.25 -9.88
CA ASN A 12 1.80 -16.08 -9.57
C ASN A 12 1.44 -14.92 -10.49
N MET A 13 1.01 -13.82 -9.91
CA MET A 13 0.67 -12.59 -10.63
C MET A 13 1.89 -11.89 -11.23
N ASN A 14 3.10 -12.09 -10.70
CA ASN A 14 4.32 -11.41 -11.14
C ASN A 14 4.15 -9.89 -11.31
N CYS A 15 3.46 -9.26 -10.37
CA CYS A 15 3.32 -7.82 -10.32
C CYS A 15 4.65 -7.19 -9.88
N LYS A 16 5.34 -6.49 -10.79
CA LYS A 16 6.69 -5.97 -10.53
C LYS A 16 6.68 -4.49 -10.20
N SER A 17 6.23 -3.67 -11.12
CA SER A 17 6.26 -2.21 -10.98
C SER A 17 4.87 -1.61 -11.23
N LEU A 18 4.62 -0.45 -10.64
CA LEU A 18 3.34 0.24 -10.77
C LEU A 18 2.99 0.61 -12.23
N PRO A 19 3.93 0.98 -13.12
CA PRO A 19 3.65 1.17 -14.55
C PRO A 19 3.04 -0.04 -15.26
N GLU A 20 3.24 -1.26 -14.73
CA GLU A 20 2.61 -2.48 -15.27
C GLU A 20 1.18 -2.71 -14.76
N ALA A 21 0.66 -1.88 -13.85
CA ALA A 21 -0.65 -2.08 -13.22
C ALA A 21 -1.80 -2.26 -14.23
N PRO A 22 -1.84 -1.57 -15.40
CA PRO A 22 -2.85 -1.84 -16.42
C PRO A 22 -2.85 -3.28 -16.96
N LEU A 23 -1.70 -3.97 -16.92
CA LEU A 23 -1.57 -5.35 -17.38
C LEU A 23 -2.04 -6.39 -16.34
N TRP A 24 -2.11 -6.00 -15.08
CA TRP A 24 -2.45 -6.93 -13.98
C TRP A 24 -3.91 -7.39 -14.06
N ASP A 25 -4.81 -6.53 -14.54
CA ASP A 25 -6.20 -6.89 -14.77
C ASP A 25 -6.32 -8.07 -15.76
N GLY A 26 -5.67 -7.96 -16.91
CA GLY A 26 -5.63 -9.03 -17.91
C GLY A 26 -4.99 -10.32 -17.39
N LYS A 27 -3.94 -10.23 -16.57
CA LYS A 27 -3.31 -11.39 -15.92
C LYS A 27 -4.28 -12.10 -14.97
N MET A 28 -4.98 -11.35 -14.12
CA MET A 28 -5.98 -11.93 -13.20
C MET A 28 -7.13 -12.56 -13.95
N ARG A 29 -7.64 -11.91 -15.00
CA ARG A 29 -8.69 -12.46 -15.88
C ARG A 29 -8.25 -13.79 -16.48
N GLY A 30 -7.04 -13.86 -17.03
CA GLY A 30 -6.48 -15.09 -17.59
C GLY A 30 -6.31 -16.21 -16.55
N ILE A 31 -6.00 -15.89 -15.29
CA ILE A 31 -5.98 -16.86 -14.20
C ILE A 31 -7.39 -17.38 -13.91
N LEU A 32 -8.35 -16.48 -13.70
CA LEU A 32 -9.73 -16.86 -13.37
C LEU A 32 -10.37 -17.70 -14.50
N ASP A 33 -10.06 -17.40 -15.77
CA ASP A 33 -10.57 -18.13 -16.93
C ASP A 33 -10.11 -19.59 -16.98
N LYS A 34 -8.92 -19.91 -16.46
CA LYS A 34 -8.44 -21.32 -16.37
C LYS A 34 -9.31 -22.20 -15.46
N TYR A 35 -9.98 -21.57 -14.49
CA TYR A 35 -10.75 -22.24 -13.45
C TYR A 35 -12.26 -22.11 -13.61
N LYS A 36 -12.72 -21.78 -14.80
CA LYS A 36 -14.13 -21.85 -15.18
C LYS A 36 -14.58 -23.29 -15.44
N GLU A 37 -15.85 -23.54 -15.32
CA GLU A 37 -16.52 -24.79 -15.65
C GLU A 37 -16.02 -26.00 -14.80
N ASN A 38 -15.32 -26.96 -15.43
CA ASN A 38 -14.97 -28.23 -14.79
C ASN A 38 -13.79 -28.17 -13.78
N ASN A 39 -13.11 -27.04 -13.70
CA ASN A 39 -11.93 -26.87 -12.83
C ASN A 39 -12.16 -25.83 -11.70
N THR A 40 -13.39 -25.53 -11.38
CA THR A 40 -13.73 -24.52 -10.37
C THR A 40 -13.15 -24.89 -9.01
N PRO A 41 -12.30 -24.05 -8.38
CA PRO A 41 -11.75 -24.33 -7.06
C PRO A 41 -12.83 -24.20 -5.99
N GLN A 42 -12.64 -24.89 -4.85
CA GLN A 42 -13.52 -24.80 -3.69
C GLN A 42 -13.26 -23.51 -2.88
N LEU A 43 -12.05 -22.96 -2.99
CA LEU A 43 -11.59 -21.79 -2.27
C LEU A 43 -10.54 -21.05 -3.09
N ILE A 44 -10.58 -19.74 -3.11
CA ILE A 44 -9.49 -18.89 -3.60
C ILE A 44 -8.79 -18.26 -2.41
N ILE A 45 -7.46 -18.35 -2.36
CA ILE A 45 -6.65 -17.62 -1.37
C ILE A 45 -5.85 -16.56 -2.12
N ILE A 46 -6.04 -15.30 -1.74
CA ILE A 46 -5.37 -14.14 -2.35
C ILE A 46 -4.37 -13.56 -1.35
N LEU A 47 -3.09 -13.55 -1.73
CA LEU A 47 -2.02 -13.01 -0.90
C LEU A 47 -1.36 -11.81 -1.57
N GLY A 48 -1.31 -10.69 -0.85
CA GLY A 48 -0.66 -9.45 -1.28
C GLY A 48 -1.59 -8.45 -1.97
N GLN A 49 -1.21 -7.19 -1.87
CA GLN A 49 -2.04 -6.05 -2.29
C GLN A 49 -2.29 -6.00 -3.79
N GLU A 50 -1.29 -6.31 -4.61
CA GLU A 50 -1.36 -6.29 -6.07
C GLU A 50 -2.30 -7.37 -6.61
N ALA A 51 -2.22 -8.58 -6.06
CA ALA A 51 -3.12 -9.68 -6.42
C ALA A 51 -4.56 -9.35 -5.99
N TRP A 52 -4.72 -8.77 -4.80
CA TRP A 52 -6.00 -8.31 -4.32
C TRP A 52 -6.61 -7.22 -5.20
N ALA A 53 -5.84 -6.16 -5.53
CA ALA A 53 -6.27 -5.10 -6.41
C ALA A 53 -6.71 -5.63 -7.77
N SER A 54 -5.95 -6.57 -8.33
CA SER A 54 -6.26 -7.23 -9.60
C SER A 54 -7.58 -8.00 -9.53
N TYR A 55 -7.85 -8.66 -8.39
CA TYR A 55 -9.09 -9.41 -8.19
C TYR A 55 -10.31 -8.50 -8.02
N ILE A 56 -10.22 -7.47 -7.18
CA ILE A 56 -11.36 -6.57 -6.95
C ILE A 56 -11.72 -5.73 -8.17
N SER A 57 -10.76 -5.49 -9.06
CA SER A 57 -10.95 -4.75 -10.31
C SER A 57 -11.65 -5.58 -11.40
N GLN A 58 -11.79 -6.91 -11.24
CA GLN A 58 -12.51 -7.74 -12.20
C GLN A 58 -14.02 -7.43 -12.19
N GLU A 59 -14.62 -7.31 -13.34
CA GLU A 59 -16.10 -7.24 -13.49
C GLU A 59 -16.76 -8.55 -13.07
N TYR A 60 -16.21 -9.66 -13.55
CA TYR A 60 -16.67 -11.00 -13.19
C TYR A 60 -15.84 -11.56 -12.04
N LYS A 61 -16.52 -12.02 -11.01
CA LYS A 61 -15.95 -12.78 -9.89
C LYS A 61 -16.68 -14.10 -9.74
N PRO A 62 -15.97 -15.24 -9.64
CA PRO A 62 -16.62 -16.51 -9.40
C PRO A 62 -17.34 -16.52 -8.04
N ASP A 63 -18.49 -17.16 -7.96
CA ASP A 63 -19.26 -17.34 -6.72
C ASP A 63 -18.67 -18.50 -5.88
N ILE A 64 -17.49 -18.28 -5.37
CA ILE A 64 -16.75 -19.20 -4.48
C ILE A 64 -16.15 -18.41 -3.32
N PRO A 65 -15.96 -19.07 -2.14
CA PRO A 65 -15.31 -18.42 -1.02
C PRO A 65 -13.92 -17.89 -1.37
N VAL A 66 -13.61 -16.69 -0.89
CA VAL A 66 -12.31 -16.04 -1.06
C VAL A 66 -11.74 -15.72 0.31
N LEU A 67 -10.53 -16.18 0.57
CA LEU A 67 -9.77 -15.83 1.75
C LEU A 67 -8.61 -14.91 1.37
N CYS A 68 -8.50 -13.76 2.01
CA CYS A 68 -7.44 -12.80 1.71
C CYS A 68 -6.50 -12.57 2.89
N GLY A 69 -5.22 -12.34 2.58
CA GLY A 69 -4.20 -12.06 3.57
C GLY A 69 -3.06 -11.21 3.06
N MET A 70 -2.29 -10.63 3.98
CA MET A 70 -1.22 -9.67 3.67
C MET A 70 -1.70 -8.46 2.86
N ILE A 71 -2.92 -8.02 3.15
CA ILE A 71 -3.64 -6.97 2.43
C ILE A 71 -3.97 -5.84 3.41
N SER A 72 -3.76 -4.60 2.96
CA SER A 72 -4.26 -3.43 3.68
C SER A 72 -5.77 -3.30 3.54
N LYS A 73 -6.44 -2.85 4.61
CA LYS A 73 -7.85 -2.43 4.57
C LYS A 73 -8.10 -1.36 3.50
N ASN A 74 -7.07 -0.57 3.19
CA ASN A 74 -7.12 0.51 2.22
C ASN A 74 -6.68 0.00 0.85
N ALA A 75 -7.48 0.22 -0.18
CA ALA A 75 -7.20 -0.21 -1.54
C ALA A 75 -7.45 0.91 -2.55
N ILE A 76 -6.98 0.68 -3.75
CA ILE A 76 -7.29 1.45 -4.95
C ILE A 76 -7.60 0.45 -6.07
N LEU A 77 -8.55 0.77 -6.95
CA LEU A 77 -8.79 -0.04 -8.14
C LEU A 77 -7.66 0.15 -9.15
N LEU A 78 -7.42 -0.85 -9.97
CA LEU A 78 -6.46 -0.73 -11.06
C LEU A 78 -6.91 0.33 -12.07
N PRO A 79 -5.96 1.00 -12.74
CA PRO A 79 -6.26 2.00 -13.76
C PRO A 79 -6.74 1.32 -15.06
N ASP A 80 -7.45 2.08 -15.89
CA ASP A 80 -7.71 1.70 -17.27
C ASP A 80 -6.41 1.60 -18.08
N SER A 81 -6.43 0.83 -19.18
CA SER A 81 -5.26 0.39 -19.94
C SER A 81 -4.37 1.50 -20.49
N ASP A 82 -4.89 2.69 -20.69
CA ASP A 82 -4.16 3.78 -21.38
C ASP A 82 -3.75 4.93 -20.44
N LEU A 83 -3.84 4.73 -19.12
CA LEU A 83 -3.55 5.77 -18.16
C LEU A 83 -2.04 5.96 -17.94
N ASN A 84 -1.58 7.21 -17.92
CA ASN A 84 -0.26 7.55 -17.40
C ASN A 84 -0.23 7.38 -15.88
N VAL A 85 0.43 6.34 -15.42
CA VAL A 85 0.50 5.98 -13.99
C VAL A 85 1.13 7.08 -13.12
N ALA A 86 2.03 7.90 -13.66
CA ALA A 86 2.61 9.04 -12.94
C ALA A 86 1.56 10.12 -12.60
N GLU A 87 0.54 10.27 -13.44
CA GLU A 87 -0.56 11.23 -13.26
C GLU A 87 -1.82 10.58 -12.67
N TRP A 88 -1.76 9.29 -12.37
CA TRP A 88 -2.90 8.57 -11.84
C TRP A 88 -3.25 9.01 -10.42
N GLU A 89 -4.45 9.50 -10.26
CA GLU A 89 -5.05 9.88 -8.97
C GLU A 89 -6.22 8.94 -8.66
N PRO A 90 -5.95 7.76 -8.10
CA PRO A 90 -6.97 6.77 -7.85
C PRO A 90 -7.93 7.19 -6.73
N LYS A 91 -9.15 6.68 -6.82
CA LYS A 91 -10.11 6.80 -5.73
C LYS A 91 -9.75 5.82 -4.60
N TYR A 92 -9.74 6.32 -3.36
CA TYR A 92 -9.65 5.51 -2.16
C TYR A 92 -10.84 4.57 -2.04
N ILE A 93 -10.58 3.33 -1.60
CA ILE A 93 -11.58 2.33 -1.31
C ILE A 93 -11.29 1.71 0.06
N ASP A 94 -12.34 1.61 0.89
CA ASP A 94 -12.32 0.75 2.06
C ASP A 94 -12.79 -0.66 1.64
N ILE A 95 -11.96 -1.67 1.90
CA ILE A 95 -12.30 -3.07 1.55
C ILE A 95 -13.60 -3.51 2.23
N GLN A 96 -13.94 -2.97 3.39
CA GLN A 96 -15.20 -3.27 4.09
C GLN A 96 -16.42 -3.01 3.18
N GLU A 97 -16.36 -1.97 2.34
CA GLU A 97 -17.44 -1.68 1.38
C GLU A 97 -17.67 -2.82 0.36
N TYR A 98 -16.66 -3.66 0.11
CA TYR A 98 -16.76 -4.83 -0.76
C TYR A 98 -17.31 -6.05 -0.04
N VAL A 99 -16.94 -6.23 1.23
CA VAL A 99 -17.50 -7.30 2.09
C VAL A 99 -19.01 -7.12 2.25
N ASP A 100 -19.43 -5.90 2.50
CA ASP A 100 -20.86 -5.56 2.70
C ASP A 100 -21.71 -5.75 1.42
N LYS A 101 -21.08 -5.88 0.25
CA LYS A 101 -21.76 -6.16 -1.04
C LYS A 101 -22.04 -7.66 -1.30
N GLY A 102 -21.87 -8.51 -0.30
CA GLY A 102 -22.22 -9.93 -0.40
C GLY A 102 -21.18 -10.80 -1.13
N LEU A 103 -19.94 -10.34 -1.24
CA LEU A 103 -18.84 -11.22 -1.59
C LEU A 103 -18.59 -12.20 -0.46
N HIS A 104 -18.50 -13.51 -0.76
CA HIS A 104 -18.07 -14.54 0.19
C HIS A 104 -16.59 -14.38 0.51
N LEU A 105 -16.26 -13.27 1.19
CA LEU A 105 -14.91 -12.81 1.48
C LEU A 105 -14.62 -12.92 2.97
N GLY A 106 -13.57 -13.65 3.33
CA GLY A 106 -12.97 -13.67 4.66
C GLY A 106 -11.51 -13.28 4.60
N GLY A 107 -10.89 -13.08 5.76
CA GLY A 107 -9.45 -12.86 5.84
C GLY A 107 -9.01 -11.89 6.90
N PHE A 108 -7.70 -11.64 6.92
CA PHE A 108 -7.04 -10.77 7.89
C PHE A 108 -6.43 -9.57 7.19
N LEU A 109 -6.94 -8.40 7.55
CA LEU A 109 -6.52 -7.12 6.99
C LEU A 109 -5.69 -6.36 8.01
N TYR A 110 -4.73 -5.57 7.53
CA TYR A 110 -4.07 -4.56 8.35
C TYR A 110 -4.49 -3.16 7.91
N SER A 111 -4.35 -2.19 8.79
CA SER A 111 -4.62 -0.79 8.47
C SER A 111 -3.45 0.09 8.88
N TYR A 112 -3.25 1.17 8.13
CA TYR A 112 -2.37 2.25 8.52
C TYR A 112 -3.18 3.30 9.28
N ASP A 113 -2.70 3.68 10.46
CA ASP A 113 -3.40 4.64 11.30
C ASP A 113 -2.81 6.04 11.11
N VAL A 114 -3.30 6.74 10.10
CA VAL A 114 -2.83 8.10 9.77
C VAL A 114 -3.19 9.08 10.89
N LYS A 115 -4.41 9.00 11.43
CA LYS A 115 -4.89 9.93 12.47
C LYS A 115 -4.05 9.84 13.74
N GLU A 116 -3.76 8.61 14.20
CA GLU A 116 -2.93 8.42 15.38
C GLU A 116 -1.47 8.87 15.14
N ASN A 117 -0.95 8.67 13.92
CA ASN A 117 0.36 9.21 13.56
C ASN A 117 0.38 10.74 13.58
N ILE A 118 -0.63 11.41 13.03
CA ILE A 118 -0.73 12.87 13.07
C ILE A 118 -0.90 13.37 14.51
N ARG A 119 -1.71 12.68 15.33
CA ARG A 119 -1.86 13.00 16.76
C ARG A 119 -0.54 12.87 17.51
N LEU A 120 0.22 11.80 17.26
CA LEU A 120 1.54 11.59 17.84
C LEU A 120 2.51 12.72 17.44
N ILE A 121 2.54 13.06 16.16
CA ILE A 121 3.36 14.17 15.63
C ILE A 121 2.99 15.48 16.34
N HIS A 122 1.71 15.80 16.40
CA HIS A 122 1.26 17.06 17.02
C HIS A 122 1.57 17.14 18.52
N ASN A 123 1.48 16.02 19.25
CA ASN A 123 1.83 15.95 20.66
C ASN A 123 3.33 16.20 20.91
N LEU A 124 4.19 15.66 20.05
CA LEU A 124 5.64 15.81 20.19
C LEU A 124 6.18 17.10 19.56
N TYR A 125 5.54 17.56 18.50
CA TYR A 125 5.91 18.73 17.71
C TYR A 125 4.70 19.65 17.49
N PRO A 126 4.19 20.35 18.53
CA PRO A 126 2.93 21.09 18.46
C PRO A 126 2.94 22.30 17.52
N LYS A 127 4.13 22.71 17.04
CA LYS A 127 4.28 23.80 16.06
C LYS A 127 4.29 23.29 14.62
N THR A 128 4.06 21.99 14.38
CA THR A 128 4.04 21.43 13.03
C THR A 128 2.93 22.10 12.20
N GLN A 129 3.28 22.55 11.02
CA GLN A 129 2.35 23.11 10.03
C GLN A 129 2.31 22.28 8.75
N ASN A 130 3.36 21.49 8.50
CA ASN A 130 3.48 20.73 7.26
C ASN A 130 3.83 19.26 7.55
N ILE A 131 3.14 18.37 6.87
CA ILE A 131 3.47 16.93 6.81
C ILE A 131 4.03 16.64 5.43
N ALA A 132 5.31 16.29 5.34
CA ALA A 132 5.95 15.86 4.11
C ALA A 132 5.84 14.32 4.00
N LEU A 133 4.92 13.84 3.16
CA LEU A 133 4.69 12.43 2.94
C LEU A 133 5.63 11.89 1.86
N ILE A 134 6.41 10.86 2.19
CA ILE A 134 7.26 10.14 1.24
C ILE A 134 6.58 8.83 0.86
N THR A 135 6.34 8.62 -0.43
CA THR A 135 5.86 7.36 -1.00
C THR A 135 6.61 7.03 -2.28
N ASP A 136 6.73 5.74 -2.57
CA ASP A 136 7.47 5.23 -3.73
C ASP A 136 6.56 4.93 -4.93
N ASN A 137 7.19 4.46 -6.03
CA ASN A 137 6.52 4.07 -7.27
C ASN A 137 6.01 2.61 -7.22
N THR A 138 5.35 2.24 -6.12
CA THR A 138 4.69 0.93 -5.97
C THR A 138 3.19 1.10 -5.77
N TYR A 139 2.42 0.03 -6.00
CA TYR A 139 0.99 0.02 -5.68
C TYR A 139 0.73 0.38 -4.21
N GLY A 140 1.51 -0.22 -3.30
CA GLY A 140 1.41 0.07 -1.87
C GLY A 140 1.73 1.52 -1.53
N GLY A 141 2.72 2.12 -2.18
CA GLY A 141 3.07 3.54 -2.04
C GLY A 141 1.91 4.45 -2.47
N LEU A 142 1.32 4.18 -3.61
CA LEU A 142 0.19 4.96 -4.12
C LEU A 142 -1.07 4.78 -3.27
N ALA A 143 -1.38 3.56 -2.84
CA ALA A 143 -2.51 3.31 -1.93
C ALA A 143 -2.35 4.04 -0.59
N MET A 144 -1.13 4.07 -0.03
CA MET A 144 -0.81 4.87 1.16
C MET A 144 -0.98 6.36 0.92
N GLN A 145 -0.48 6.87 -0.21
CA GLN A 145 -0.63 8.29 -0.58
C GLN A 145 -2.10 8.68 -0.65
N THR A 146 -2.93 7.85 -1.28
CA THR A 146 -4.37 8.07 -1.42
C THR A 146 -5.07 8.08 -0.05
N LEU A 147 -4.69 7.16 0.85
CA LEU A 147 -5.21 7.13 2.22
C LEU A 147 -4.84 8.41 2.98
N VAL A 148 -3.56 8.81 2.95
CA VAL A 148 -3.11 10.01 3.68
C VAL A 148 -3.80 11.27 3.15
N LYS A 149 -3.92 11.42 1.82
CA LYS A 149 -4.69 12.52 1.22
C LYS A 149 -6.12 12.54 1.78
N LYS A 150 -6.81 11.39 1.77
CA LYS A 150 -8.19 11.24 2.25
C LYS A 150 -8.35 11.61 3.72
N GLU A 151 -7.46 11.12 4.58
CA GLU A 151 -7.52 11.40 6.01
C GLU A 151 -7.18 12.88 6.34
N MET A 152 -6.28 13.49 5.57
CA MET A 152 -5.89 14.89 5.76
C MET A 152 -6.90 15.91 5.20
N GLU A 153 -7.83 15.53 4.34
CA GLU A 153 -8.91 16.41 3.85
C GLU A 153 -9.68 17.12 4.98
N ASN A 154 -9.78 16.46 6.13
CA ASN A 154 -10.51 16.94 7.30
C ASN A 154 -9.63 17.65 8.33
N ILE A 155 -8.32 17.80 8.08
CA ILE A 155 -7.36 18.43 8.99
C ILE A 155 -6.94 19.77 8.42
N LYS A 156 -7.62 20.84 8.86
CA LYS A 156 -7.49 22.20 8.26
C LYS A 156 -6.19 22.91 8.59
N ASP A 157 -5.52 22.54 9.68
CA ASP A 157 -4.38 23.28 10.23
C ASP A 157 -3.02 22.70 9.79
N LEU A 158 -3.03 21.69 8.92
CA LEU A 158 -1.84 21.01 8.41
C LEU A 158 -1.84 20.98 6.88
N ASN A 159 -0.71 21.36 6.29
CA ASN A 159 -0.49 21.23 4.86
C ASN A 159 0.16 19.86 4.55
N LEU A 160 -0.26 19.23 3.46
CA LEU A 160 0.37 18.01 2.93
C LEU A 160 1.32 18.37 1.79
N ILE A 161 2.60 18.02 1.97
CA ILE A 161 3.63 18.11 0.93
C ILE A 161 3.91 16.68 0.45
N LEU A 162 3.75 16.42 -0.85
CA LEU A 162 3.99 15.09 -1.42
C LEU A 162 5.40 14.99 -1.98
N LEU A 163 6.17 14.06 -1.45
CA LEU A 163 7.46 13.63 -1.96
C LEU A 163 7.25 12.29 -2.69
N ASP A 164 6.75 12.39 -3.93
CA ASP A 164 6.16 11.27 -4.70
C ASP A 164 7.20 10.61 -5.60
N GLY A 165 7.55 9.36 -5.30
CA GLY A 165 8.50 8.55 -6.06
C GLY A 165 8.02 8.14 -7.46
N ARG A 166 6.72 8.32 -7.78
CA ARG A 166 6.22 8.13 -9.16
C ARG A 166 6.69 9.24 -10.11
N LYS A 167 6.97 10.42 -9.57
CA LYS A 167 7.36 11.63 -10.31
C LYS A 167 8.82 12.01 -10.12
N ASN A 168 9.45 11.51 -9.06
CA ASN A 168 10.77 11.93 -8.63
C ASN A 168 11.68 10.73 -8.37
N ASN A 169 12.94 10.85 -8.75
CA ASN A 169 13.96 9.92 -8.34
C ASN A 169 14.51 10.27 -6.94
N ILE A 170 15.33 9.39 -6.38
CA ILE A 170 15.87 9.56 -5.03
C ILE A 170 16.67 10.86 -4.87
N TYR A 171 17.42 11.29 -5.89
CA TYR A 171 18.22 12.51 -5.82
C TYR A 171 17.35 13.75 -5.74
N THR A 172 16.27 13.79 -6.52
CA THR A 172 15.28 14.87 -6.47
C THR A 172 14.58 14.90 -5.12
N ILE A 173 14.20 13.75 -4.56
CA ILE A 173 13.58 13.67 -3.23
C ILE A 173 14.54 14.20 -2.15
N VAL A 174 15.83 13.83 -2.20
CA VAL A 174 16.86 14.34 -1.28
C VAL A 174 16.96 15.87 -1.35
N GLU A 175 16.97 16.45 -2.55
CA GLU A 175 17.01 17.92 -2.71
C GLU A 175 15.71 18.59 -2.21
N GLN A 176 14.55 17.97 -2.43
CA GLN A 176 13.28 18.45 -1.87
C GLN A 176 13.30 18.43 -0.35
N ILE A 177 13.83 17.37 0.28
CA ILE A 177 13.95 17.26 1.75
C ILE A 177 14.83 18.37 2.32
N LYS A 178 15.94 18.71 1.66
CA LYS A 178 16.83 19.80 2.10
C LYS A 178 16.11 21.16 2.10
N ASN A 179 15.16 21.34 1.20
CA ASN A 179 14.46 22.60 0.97
C ASN A 179 13.03 22.63 1.56
N LEU A 180 12.66 21.65 2.40
CA LEU A 180 11.37 21.67 3.07
C LEU A 180 11.23 22.92 3.96
N PRO A 181 10.03 23.53 4.02
CA PRO A 181 9.79 24.70 4.86
C PRO A 181 9.96 24.37 6.34
N ASP A 182 10.16 25.41 7.15
CA ASP A 182 10.16 25.28 8.60
C ASP A 182 8.86 24.66 9.11
N GLN A 183 8.90 24.12 10.32
CA GLN A 183 7.76 23.46 10.96
C GLN A 183 7.20 22.28 10.15
N THR A 184 8.05 21.62 9.38
CA THR A 184 7.74 20.38 8.66
C THR A 184 8.16 19.16 9.46
N VAL A 185 7.35 18.11 9.39
CA VAL A 185 7.65 16.76 9.86
C VAL A 185 7.53 15.81 8.65
N ILE A 186 8.48 14.89 8.53
CA ILE A 186 8.43 13.85 7.50
C ILE A 186 7.60 12.67 8.04
N LEU A 187 6.66 12.20 7.23
CA LEU A 187 5.94 10.95 7.42
C LEU A 187 6.29 10.01 6.28
N ILE A 188 7.08 8.96 6.57
CA ILE A 188 7.44 8.00 5.54
C ILE A 188 6.43 6.85 5.48
N GLY A 189 5.89 6.60 4.29
CA GLY A 189 5.10 5.43 3.98
C GLY A 189 5.99 4.27 3.58
N THR A 190 6.58 4.33 2.39
CA THR A 190 7.50 3.33 1.85
C THR A 190 8.45 3.96 0.84
N TRP A 191 9.64 3.35 0.69
CA TRP A 191 10.60 3.74 -0.36
C TRP A 191 11.39 2.52 -0.82
N ARG A 192 11.05 2.00 -1.99
CA ARG A 192 11.71 0.84 -2.62
C ARG A 192 12.03 1.09 -4.08
N VAL A 193 11.14 1.76 -4.81
CA VAL A 193 11.23 1.97 -6.25
C VAL A 193 10.90 3.43 -6.55
N ASP A 194 11.65 4.07 -7.42
CA ASP A 194 11.37 5.43 -7.88
C ASP A 194 10.89 5.49 -9.34
N VAL A 195 10.75 6.70 -9.87
CA VAL A 195 10.28 6.94 -11.25
C VAL A 195 11.14 6.26 -12.32
N ASN A 196 12.40 5.95 -12.03
CA ASN A 196 13.32 5.29 -12.96
C ASN A 196 13.36 3.77 -12.77
N ASP A 197 12.39 3.18 -12.03
CA ASP A 197 12.39 1.77 -11.64
C ASP A 197 13.66 1.32 -10.89
N GLY A 198 14.41 2.28 -10.34
CA GLY A 198 15.56 2.01 -9.48
C GLY A 198 15.12 1.34 -8.20
N TYR A 199 15.65 0.14 -7.92
CA TYR A 199 15.32 -0.61 -6.72
C TYR A 199 16.27 -0.27 -5.58
N TYR A 200 15.75 0.25 -4.48
CA TYR A 200 16.52 0.71 -3.34
C TYR A 200 16.37 -0.19 -2.13
N VAL A 201 17.48 -0.48 -1.46
CA VAL A 201 17.54 -1.20 -0.18
C VAL A 201 17.73 -0.23 0.99
N GLY A 202 17.63 -0.71 2.22
CA GLY A 202 17.55 0.09 3.45
C GLY A 202 18.50 1.29 3.60
N ASN A 203 19.71 1.23 3.03
CA ASN A 203 20.67 2.34 3.11
C ASN A 203 20.21 3.60 2.35
N ALA A 204 19.43 3.44 1.27
CA ALA A 204 18.95 4.58 0.50
C ALA A 204 17.95 5.42 1.32
N THR A 205 17.05 4.76 2.06
CA THR A 205 16.12 5.44 2.96
C THR A 205 16.86 6.20 4.07
N TYR A 206 17.89 5.59 4.64
CA TYR A 206 18.75 6.27 5.61
C TYR A 206 19.39 7.55 5.03
N THR A 207 19.96 7.47 3.83
CA THR A 207 20.55 8.62 3.14
C THR A 207 19.53 9.75 2.92
N MET A 208 18.29 9.41 2.53
CA MET A 208 17.21 10.40 2.41
C MET A 208 16.92 11.09 3.73
N MET A 209 16.75 10.32 4.81
CA MET A 209 16.39 10.88 6.12
C MET A 209 17.50 11.72 6.73
N THR A 210 18.76 11.43 6.41
CA THR A 210 19.91 12.22 6.86
C THR A 210 20.20 13.46 5.99
N ALA A 211 19.48 13.66 4.89
CA ALA A 211 19.61 14.83 4.03
C ALA A 211 19.30 16.15 4.75
N ASN A 212 18.38 16.12 5.69
CA ASN A 212 18.11 17.23 6.60
C ASN A 212 17.79 16.69 8.02
N PRO A 213 18.82 16.49 8.85
CA PRO A 213 18.66 15.86 10.18
C PRO A 213 17.89 16.72 11.20
N ARG A 214 17.55 17.97 10.84
CA ARG A 214 16.73 18.84 11.70
C ARG A 214 15.25 18.54 11.60
N ILE A 215 14.81 17.86 10.53
CA ILE A 215 13.41 17.54 10.30
C ILE A 215 13.08 16.21 10.99
N PRO A 216 12.14 16.20 11.95
CA PRO A 216 11.71 14.98 12.61
C PRO A 216 11.06 14.03 11.61
N THR A 217 11.36 12.73 11.71
CA THR A 217 10.81 11.72 10.82
C THR A 217 10.01 10.67 11.58
N PHE A 218 8.80 10.43 11.12
CA PHE A 218 7.87 9.40 11.60
C PHE A 218 7.57 8.40 10.47
N THR A 219 6.98 7.26 10.82
CA THR A 219 6.70 6.20 9.83
C THR A 219 5.30 5.61 9.98
N LEU A 220 4.67 5.31 8.84
CA LEU A 220 3.40 4.58 8.77
C LEU A 220 3.59 3.05 8.76
N ALA A 221 4.75 2.58 8.29
CA ALA A 221 4.96 1.15 7.96
C ALA A 221 6.13 0.51 8.73
N SER A 222 6.45 0.96 9.94
CA SER A 222 7.55 0.48 10.78
C SER A 222 8.98 0.64 10.22
N VAL A 223 9.15 1.19 9.03
CA VAL A 223 10.47 1.43 8.43
C VAL A 223 11.24 2.45 9.27
N GLY A 224 12.46 2.11 9.67
CA GLY A 224 13.36 2.99 10.42
C GLY A 224 13.09 3.11 11.91
N ILE A 225 12.07 2.46 12.47
CA ILE A 225 11.84 2.43 13.93
C ILE A 225 13.05 1.80 14.62
N GLY A 226 13.56 2.48 15.67
CA GLY A 226 14.76 2.08 16.39
C GLY A 226 16.07 2.51 15.72
N HIS A 227 16.02 3.22 14.59
CA HIS A 227 17.19 3.74 13.86
C HIS A 227 17.08 5.26 13.66
N TRP A 228 16.35 5.69 12.64
CA TRP A 228 16.23 7.09 12.23
C TRP A 228 14.79 7.63 12.35
N ALA A 229 13.77 6.76 12.44
CA ALA A 229 12.41 7.20 12.72
C ALA A 229 12.19 7.36 14.23
N ILE A 230 11.66 8.51 14.63
CA ILE A 230 11.33 8.83 16.03
C ILE A 230 10.27 7.88 16.58
N GLY A 231 9.29 7.50 15.73
CA GLY A 231 8.22 6.59 16.06
C GLY A 231 7.17 6.51 14.97
N GLY A 232 6.07 5.88 15.29
CA GLY A 232 4.91 5.77 14.42
C GLY A 232 3.95 4.67 14.89
N PHE A 233 2.69 4.81 14.54
CA PHE A 233 1.70 3.75 14.63
C PHE A 233 1.75 2.94 13.34
N SER A 234 2.28 1.73 13.43
CA SER A 234 2.44 0.83 12.29
C SER A 234 1.67 -0.47 12.47
N PRO A 235 1.22 -1.12 11.39
CA PRO A 235 0.53 -2.40 11.46
C PRO A 235 1.38 -3.49 12.12
N LYS A 236 0.72 -4.39 12.84
CA LYS A 236 1.35 -5.60 13.39
C LYS A 236 1.20 -6.74 12.37
N TYR A 237 2.22 -6.95 11.53
CA TYR A 237 2.14 -7.93 10.44
C TYR A 237 2.26 -9.39 10.90
N ARG A 238 3.03 -9.69 11.97
CA ARG A 238 3.29 -11.07 12.41
C ARG A 238 2.04 -11.88 12.78
N PRO A 239 1.07 -11.35 13.55
CA PRO A 239 -0.13 -12.11 13.89
C PRO A 239 -0.95 -12.51 12.67
N ILE A 240 -1.01 -11.65 11.65
CA ILE A 240 -1.85 -11.83 10.46
C ILE A 240 -1.53 -13.13 9.70
N GLY A 241 -0.24 -13.42 9.47
CA GLY A 241 0.16 -14.65 8.79
C GLY A 241 -0.15 -15.91 9.59
N SER A 242 0.02 -15.86 10.92
CA SER A 242 -0.30 -16.97 11.82
C SER A 242 -1.82 -17.22 11.89
N ASP A 243 -2.60 -16.17 11.90
CA ASP A 243 -4.05 -16.26 12.02
C ASP A 243 -4.67 -16.75 10.70
N LEU A 244 -4.18 -16.26 9.56
CA LEU A 244 -4.60 -16.77 8.24
C LEU A 244 -4.33 -18.27 8.06
N ALA A 245 -3.25 -18.79 8.66
CA ALA A 245 -2.90 -20.20 8.55
C ALA A 245 -3.77 -21.12 9.44
N LYS A 246 -4.60 -20.58 10.32
CA LYS A 246 -5.51 -21.33 11.20
C LYS A 246 -6.92 -21.45 10.63
N GLU A 247 -7.29 -20.56 9.71
CA GLU A 247 -8.57 -20.59 9.00
C GLU A 247 -8.54 -21.58 7.82
#